data_30f0fd75fd3018bb45c91d805dc7d819
#
_entry.id   30f0fd75fd3018bb45c91d805dc7d819
#
_cell.length_a   1.000
_cell.length_b   1.000
_cell.length_c   1.000
_cell.angle_alpha   90.00
_cell.angle_beta   90.00
_cell.angle_gamma   90.00
#
_symmetry.space_group_name_H-M   'P 1'
#
loop_
_entity.id
_entity.type
_entity.pdbx_description
1 polymer ?
#
loop_
_entity_poly.entity_id
_entity_poly.type
_entity_poly.pdbx_seq_one_letter_code
_entity_poly.pdbx_strand_id
1 'polypeptide(L)'
;VSGTEAARGEAGITNLMEYISVSAILIILMVVVMFMVNAVFMQGPADTLRFHAFTDIGNGISVRIVDVYVIAPDTGTMSSVFDIPDDVAGGEYFVQVEGEGDAQKILVESGNIQSRIDISGIGATKAVTGRTTSRGWNLIQYNSAGFDGG
;
A
#
# COMPACT_ATOMS: atom_id res chain seq x y z
N VAL A 1 66.17 -34.39 -4.33
CA VAL A 1 64.92 -34.89 -3.73
C VAL A 1 64.14 -33.76 -3.08
N SER A 2 64.76 -32.66 -2.57
CA SER A 2 64.06 -31.60 -1.85
C SER A 2 63.25 -30.61 -2.74
N GLY A 3 63.58 -30.46 -4.03
CA GLY A 3 62.92 -29.50 -4.93
C GLY A 3 61.52 -29.94 -5.43
N THR A 4 61.31 -31.24 -5.50
CA THR A 4 60.01 -31.81 -6.00
C THR A 4 58.90 -31.75 -4.92
N GLU A 5 59.23 -31.81 -3.67
CA GLU A 5 58.29 -31.71 -2.56
C GLU A 5 57.83 -30.26 -2.34
N ALA A 6 58.73 -29.29 -2.48
CA ALA A 6 58.40 -27.87 -2.41
C ALA A 6 57.45 -27.45 -3.54
N ALA A 7 57.72 -27.88 -4.79
CA ALA A 7 56.87 -27.60 -5.94
C ALA A 7 55.46 -28.22 -5.81
N ARG A 8 55.32 -29.39 -5.21
CA ARG A 8 54.00 -30.01 -4.91
C ARG A 8 53.25 -29.27 -3.82
N GLY A 9 53.94 -28.74 -2.81
CA GLY A 9 53.33 -27.92 -1.78
C GLY A 9 52.78 -26.58 -2.33
N GLU A 10 53.55 -25.92 -3.18
CA GLU A 10 53.10 -24.65 -3.83
C GLU A 10 51.91 -24.86 -4.77
N ALA A 11 51.91 -25.91 -5.56
CA ALA A 11 50.76 -26.26 -6.40
C ALA A 11 49.51 -26.58 -5.58
N GLY A 12 49.63 -27.23 -4.44
CA GLY A 12 48.53 -27.50 -3.52
C GLY A 12 47.92 -26.22 -2.92
N ILE A 13 48.79 -25.28 -2.48
CA ILE A 13 48.36 -24.01 -1.92
C ILE A 13 47.68 -23.15 -2.97
N THR A 14 48.20 -23.10 -4.21
CA THR A 14 47.59 -22.36 -5.34
C THR A 14 46.19 -22.86 -5.67
N ASN A 15 46.00 -24.18 -5.77
CA ASN A 15 44.71 -24.78 -5.97
C ASN A 15 43.72 -24.51 -4.84
N LEU A 16 44.17 -24.52 -3.61
CA LEU A 16 43.34 -24.19 -2.43
C LEU A 16 42.87 -22.72 -2.48
N MET A 17 43.79 -21.79 -2.78
CA MET A 17 43.48 -20.37 -2.88
C MET A 17 42.50 -20.09 -4.03
N GLU A 18 42.67 -20.75 -5.17
CA GLU A 18 41.76 -20.65 -6.29
C GLU A 18 40.35 -21.15 -5.93
N TYR A 19 40.27 -22.31 -5.26
CA TYR A 19 38.99 -22.86 -4.81
C TYR A 19 38.28 -21.94 -3.80
N ILE A 20 39.01 -21.41 -2.84
CA ILE A 20 38.45 -20.47 -1.84
C ILE A 20 37.95 -19.20 -2.52
N SER A 21 38.72 -18.65 -3.48
CA SER A 21 38.35 -17.45 -4.21
C SER A 21 37.10 -17.64 -5.05
N VAL A 22 37.00 -18.74 -5.79
CA VAL A 22 35.82 -19.10 -6.58
C VAL A 22 34.60 -19.31 -5.69
N SER A 23 34.78 -20.03 -4.56
CA SER A 23 33.70 -20.26 -3.60
C SER A 23 33.19 -18.97 -2.99
N ALA A 24 34.08 -18.03 -2.65
CA ALA A 24 33.70 -16.73 -2.12
C ALA A 24 32.88 -15.90 -3.12
N ILE A 25 33.28 -15.90 -4.39
CA ILE A 25 32.54 -15.20 -5.45
C ILE A 25 31.17 -15.82 -5.64
N LEU A 26 31.06 -17.16 -5.63
CA LEU A 26 29.77 -17.86 -5.77
C LEU A 26 28.83 -17.58 -4.58
N ILE A 27 29.34 -17.48 -3.36
CA ILE A 27 28.54 -17.14 -2.19
C ILE A 27 28.01 -15.69 -2.32
N ILE A 28 28.86 -14.75 -2.71
CA ILE A 28 28.44 -13.37 -2.93
C ILE A 28 27.36 -13.31 -4.02
N LEU A 29 27.56 -14.00 -5.14
CA LEU A 29 26.57 -14.06 -6.22
C LEU A 29 25.25 -14.65 -5.73
N MET A 30 25.28 -15.72 -4.94
CA MET A 30 24.09 -16.34 -4.38
C MET A 30 23.31 -15.37 -3.48
N VAL A 31 24.00 -14.61 -2.63
CA VAL A 31 23.39 -13.59 -1.77
C VAL A 31 22.72 -12.50 -2.61
N VAL A 32 23.40 -11.99 -3.64
CA VAL A 32 22.85 -10.98 -4.55
C VAL A 32 21.58 -11.49 -5.24
N VAL A 33 21.64 -12.70 -5.77
CA VAL A 33 20.46 -13.35 -6.42
C VAL A 33 19.31 -13.51 -5.42
N MET A 34 19.60 -13.93 -4.19
CA MET A 34 18.59 -14.08 -3.15
C MET A 34 17.89 -12.75 -2.82
N PHE A 35 18.64 -11.64 -2.75
CA PHE A 35 18.04 -10.31 -2.57
C PHE A 35 17.19 -9.88 -3.77
N MET A 36 17.65 -10.12 -5.00
CA MET A 36 16.88 -9.82 -6.21
C MET A 36 15.57 -10.62 -6.29
N VAL A 37 15.63 -11.90 -5.99
CA VAL A 37 14.43 -12.77 -5.97
C VAL A 37 13.44 -12.29 -4.92
N ASN A 38 13.90 -11.95 -3.73
CA ASN A 38 13.04 -11.43 -2.66
C ASN A 38 12.32 -10.14 -3.08
N ALA A 39 13.04 -9.18 -3.67
CA ALA A 39 12.47 -7.92 -4.14
C ALA A 39 11.41 -8.12 -5.23
N VAL A 40 11.67 -9.00 -6.19
CA VAL A 40 10.76 -9.20 -7.34
C VAL A 40 9.55 -10.04 -6.99
N PHE A 41 9.72 -11.10 -6.20
CA PHE A 41 8.64 -12.05 -5.94
C PHE A 41 7.79 -11.75 -4.72
N MET A 42 8.30 -11.02 -3.74
CA MET A 42 7.55 -10.75 -2.51
C MET A 42 6.94 -9.35 -2.47
N GLN A 43 7.61 -8.32 -3.00
CA GLN A 43 7.10 -6.94 -2.93
C GLN A 43 6.09 -6.63 -4.04
N GLY A 44 6.37 -7.01 -5.27
CA GLY A 44 5.50 -6.70 -6.41
C GLY A 44 4.07 -7.23 -6.29
N PRO A 45 3.84 -8.51 -5.96
CA PRO A 45 2.49 -9.05 -5.76
C PRO A 45 1.75 -8.42 -4.57
N ALA A 46 2.46 -8.10 -3.47
CA ALA A 46 1.86 -7.45 -2.31
C ALA A 46 1.37 -6.04 -2.63
N ASP A 47 2.12 -5.27 -3.40
CA ASP A 47 1.75 -3.91 -3.80
C ASP A 47 0.55 -3.91 -4.75
N THR A 48 0.48 -4.86 -5.67
CA THR A 48 -0.67 -5.06 -6.56
C THR A 48 -1.92 -5.42 -5.76
N LEU A 49 -1.80 -6.33 -4.78
CA LEU A 49 -2.91 -6.69 -3.90
C LEU A 49 -3.40 -5.50 -3.09
N ARG A 50 -2.49 -4.70 -2.53
CA ARG A 50 -2.83 -3.47 -1.79
C ARG A 50 -3.56 -2.47 -2.66
N PHE A 51 -3.10 -2.25 -3.89
CA PHE A 51 -3.75 -1.34 -4.83
C PHE A 51 -5.19 -1.76 -5.13
N HIS A 52 -5.45 -3.04 -5.39
CA HIS A 52 -6.80 -3.55 -5.62
C HIS A 52 -7.67 -3.43 -4.37
N ALA A 53 -7.15 -3.79 -3.21
CA ALA A 53 -7.88 -3.64 -1.95
C ALA A 53 -8.22 -2.17 -1.64
N PHE A 54 -7.31 -1.24 -1.91
CA PHE A 54 -7.58 0.20 -1.74
C PHE A 54 -8.64 0.70 -2.70
N THR A 55 -8.67 0.18 -3.92
CA THR A 55 -9.72 0.48 -4.90
C THR A 55 -11.08 -0.02 -4.40
N ASP A 56 -11.16 -1.23 -3.87
CA ASP A 56 -12.39 -1.80 -3.33
C ASP A 56 -12.88 -1.04 -2.09
N ILE A 57 -11.98 -0.68 -1.17
CA ILE A 57 -12.28 0.12 0.02
C ILE A 57 -12.82 1.50 -0.40
N GLY A 58 -12.13 2.18 -1.32
CA GLY A 58 -12.55 3.49 -1.80
C GLY A 58 -13.89 3.46 -2.51
N ASN A 59 -14.16 2.44 -3.34
CA ASN A 59 -15.47 2.22 -3.95
C ASN A 59 -16.56 2.00 -2.89
N GLY A 60 -16.28 1.18 -1.88
CA GLY A 60 -17.22 0.92 -0.77
C GLY A 60 -17.57 2.19 0.00
N ILE A 61 -16.60 3.07 0.24
CA ILE A 61 -16.83 4.36 0.90
C ILE A 61 -17.60 5.31 -0.03
N SER A 62 -17.25 5.38 -1.32
CA SER A 62 -17.96 6.19 -2.31
C SER A 62 -19.45 5.85 -2.36
N VAL A 63 -19.78 4.57 -2.45
CA VAL A 63 -21.18 4.10 -2.43
C VAL A 63 -21.89 4.52 -1.14
N ARG A 64 -21.25 4.38 0.02
CA ARG A 64 -21.85 4.78 1.31
C ARG A 64 -22.10 6.29 1.41
N ILE A 65 -21.20 7.11 0.87
CA ILE A 65 -21.39 8.57 0.81
C ILE A 65 -22.63 8.88 -0.08
N VAL A 66 -22.72 8.25 -1.24
CA VAL A 66 -23.86 8.42 -2.15
C VAL A 66 -25.17 7.94 -1.53
N ASP A 67 -25.14 6.79 -0.85
CA ASP A 67 -26.31 6.26 -0.14
C ASP A 67 -26.82 7.24 0.92
N VAL A 68 -25.91 7.78 1.76
CA VAL A 68 -26.24 8.79 2.76
C VAL A 68 -26.82 10.04 2.10
N TYR A 69 -26.27 10.48 0.98
CA TYR A 69 -26.78 11.63 0.24
C TYR A 69 -28.20 11.40 -0.32
N VAL A 70 -28.46 10.22 -0.87
CA VAL A 70 -29.77 9.88 -1.49
C VAL A 70 -30.89 9.81 -0.44
N ILE A 71 -30.60 9.30 0.75
CA ILE A 71 -31.59 9.16 1.84
C ILE A 71 -31.58 10.31 2.82
N ALA A 72 -30.68 11.30 2.64
CA ALA A 72 -30.55 12.44 3.54
C ALA A 72 -31.83 13.28 3.55
N PRO A 73 -32.29 13.73 4.72
CA PRO A 73 -33.45 14.59 4.83
C PRO A 73 -33.16 15.99 4.31
N ASP A 74 -34.18 16.69 3.78
CA ASP A 74 -34.06 18.07 3.33
C ASP A 74 -33.61 19.00 4.47
N THR A 75 -34.01 18.69 5.70
CA THR A 75 -33.62 19.43 6.91
C THR A 75 -33.23 18.48 8.02
N GLY A 76 -32.12 18.78 8.69
CA GLY A 76 -31.63 18.02 9.84
C GLY A 76 -30.28 17.35 9.59
N THR A 77 -29.95 16.40 10.46
CA THR A 77 -28.70 15.66 10.44
C THR A 77 -28.94 14.17 10.30
N MET A 78 -28.02 13.49 9.63
CA MET A 78 -27.99 12.06 9.52
C MET A 78 -26.57 11.54 9.71
N SER A 79 -26.41 10.41 10.35
CA SER A 79 -25.11 9.76 10.50
C SER A 79 -25.19 8.27 10.20
N SER A 80 -24.17 7.75 9.57
CA SER A 80 -23.98 6.34 9.27
C SER A 80 -22.62 5.87 9.78
N VAL A 81 -22.64 4.89 10.67
CA VAL A 81 -21.42 4.25 11.19
C VAL A 81 -21.14 3.02 10.36
N PHE A 82 -19.88 2.82 10.02
CA PHE A 82 -19.45 1.66 9.24
C PHE A 82 -18.04 1.24 9.64
N ASP A 83 -17.70 0.03 9.23
CA ASP A 83 -16.39 -0.55 9.46
C ASP A 83 -15.69 -0.77 8.11
N ILE A 84 -14.37 -0.63 8.11
CA ILE A 84 -13.47 -0.94 7.01
C ILE A 84 -12.35 -1.83 7.56
N PRO A 85 -11.68 -2.64 6.72
CA PRO A 85 -10.60 -3.49 7.20
C PRO A 85 -9.55 -2.72 7.98
N ASP A 86 -9.14 -3.22 9.14
CA ASP A 86 -8.14 -2.58 10.01
C ASP A 86 -6.76 -2.47 9.35
N ASP A 87 -6.44 -3.39 8.44
CA ASP A 87 -5.20 -3.40 7.66
C ASP A 87 -5.40 -4.04 6.28
N VAL A 88 -4.48 -3.77 5.38
CA VAL A 88 -4.37 -4.46 4.08
C VAL A 88 -2.94 -4.98 3.93
N ALA A 89 -2.81 -6.29 3.82
CA ALA A 89 -1.53 -7.00 3.75
C ALA A 89 -0.57 -6.58 4.89
N GLY A 90 -1.11 -6.49 6.13
CA GLY A 90 -0.38 -6.15 7.34
C GLY A 90 0.04 -4.68 7.46
N GLY A 91 -0.49 -3.80 6.62
CA GLY A 91 -0.21 -2.36 6.65
C GLY A 91 -1.45 -1.52 6.92
N GLU A 92 -1.29 -0.54 7.79
CA GLU A 92 -2.32 0.49 8.02
C GLU A 92 -2.43 1.43 6.82
N TYR A 93 -3.58 2.03 6.63
CA TYR A 93 -3.83 2.98 5.55
C TYR A 93 -4.70 4.15 6.04
N PHE A 94 -4.70 5.20 5.25
CA PHE A 94 -5.51 6.40 5.47
C PHE A 94 -6.50 6.56 4.33
N VAL A 95 -7.64 7.13 4.66
CA VAL A 95 -8.65 7.52 3.68
C VAL A 95 -8.95 9.00 3.87
N GLN A 96 -8.92 9.76 2.79
CA GLN A 96 -9.31 11.16 2.80
C GLN A 96 -10.10 11.54 1.54
N VAL A 97 -10.90 12.57 1.64
CA VAL A 97 -11.59 13.15 0.49
C VAL A 97 -10.74 14.29 -0.04
N GLU A 98 -10.46 14.27 -1.34
CA GLU A 98 -9.72 15.31 -2.07
C GLU A 98 -10.60 15.94 -3.15
N GLY A 99 -10.25 17.16 -3.54
CA GLY A 99 -10.93 17.90 -4.61
C GLY A 99 -12.17 18.65 -4.15
N GLU A 100 -12.73 19.43 -5.07
CA GLU A 100 -13.91 20.25 -4.86
C GLU A 100 -14.88 20.09 -6.05
N GLY A 101 -16.16 20.37 -5.80
CA GLY A 101 -17.20 20.31 -6.82
C GLY A 101 -17.34 18.93 -7.46
N ASP A 102 -17.31 18.87 -8.78
CA ASP A 102 -17.43 17.61 -9.53
C ASP A 102 -16.16 16.74 -9.52
N ALA A 103 -15.05 17.28 -9.01
CA ALA A 103 -13.76 16.60 -8.97
C ALA A 103 -13.45 15.92 -7.63
N GLN A 104 -14.45 15.72 -6.78
CA GLN A 104 -14.28 15.09 -5.47
C GLN A 104 -13.90 13.62 -5.61
N LYS A 105 -12.86 13.21 -4.91
CA LYS A 105 -12.31 11.86 -4.95
C LYS A 105 -12.02 11.35 -3.55
N ILE A 106 -12.12 10.06 -3.39
CA ILE A 106 -11.63 9.36 -2.22
C ILE A 106 -10.22 8.90 -2.53
N LEU A 107 -9.26 9.37 -1.77
CA LEU A 107 -7.89 8.90 -1.75
C LEU A 107 -7.75 7.86 -0.64
N VAL A 108 -7.30 6.67 -1.00
CA VAL A 108 -6.87 5.62 -0.06
C VAL A 108 -5.38 5.43 -0.24
N GLU A 109 -4.60 5.57 0.82
CA GLU A 109 -3.14 5.55 0.73
C GLU A 109 -2.45 4.84 1.90
N SER A 110 -1.31 4.22 1.59
CA SER A 110 -0.36 3.68 2.56
C SER A 110 1.04 3.68 1.96
N GLY A 111 1.94 4.46 2.53
CA GLY A 111 3.30 4.62 2.01
C GLY A 111 3.31 5.16 0.58
N ASN A 112 3.84 4.38 -0.36
CA ASN A 112 3.93 4.77 -1.77
C ASN A 112 2.75 4.29 -2.63
N ILE A 113 1.80 3.57 -2.04
CA ILE A 113 0.67 3.00 -2.77
C ILE A 113 -0.55 3.85 -2.48
N GLN A 114 -1.23 4.27 -3.54
CA GLN A 114 -2.43 5.08 -3.45
C GLN A 114 -3.44 4.69 -4.53
N SER A 115 -4.72 4.79 -4.20
CA SER A 115 -5.84 4.65 -5.13
C SER A 115 -6.78 5.84 -4.99
N ARG A 116 -7.23 6.39 -6.12
CA ARG A 116 -8.17 7.52 -6.17
C ARG A 116 -9.44 7.09 -6.85
N ILE A 117 -10.56 7.25 -6.18
CA ILE A 117 -11.87 6.84 -6.64
C ILE A 117 -12.79 8.08 -6.69
N ASP A 118 -13.43 8.32 -7.83
CA ASP A 118 -14.36 9.42 -7.98
C ASP A 118 -15.62 9.19 -7.15
N ILE A 119 -16.12 10.26 -6.50
CA ILE A 119 -17.42 10.24 -5.85
C ILE A 119 -18.46 10.61 -6.91
N SER A 120 -19.08 9.60 -7.51
CA SER A 120 -20.06 9.76 -8.56
C SER A 120 -21.49 9.86 -8.01
N GLY A 121 -22.33 10.67 -8.66
CA GLY A 121 -23.77 10.73 -8.38
C GLY A 121 -24.23 11.86 -7.46
N ILE A 122 -23.32 12.54 -6.75
CA ILE A 122 -23.65 13.73 -5.96
C ILE A 122 -23.26 15.04 -6.67
N GLY A 123 -22.37 14.98 -7.66
CA GLY A 123 -21.90 16.13 -8.45
C GLY A 123 -21.35 17.24 -7.58
N ALA A 124 -21.45 18.48 -8.04
CA ALA A 124 -21.08 19.69 -7.29
C ALA A 124 -22.11 20.11 -6.24
N THR A 125 -23.20 19.35 -6.04
CA THR A 125 -24.34 19.75 -5.22
C THR A 125 -24.00 19.80 -3.73
N LYS A 126 -23.12 18.91 -3.27
CA LYS A 126 -22.67 18.83 -1.88
C LYS A 126 -21.17 18.62 -1.82
N ALA A 127 -20.50 19.42 -1.01
CA ALA A 127 -19.10 19.21 -0.68
C ALA A 127 -18.99 18.05 0.32
N VAL A 128 -18.10 17.11 0.04
CA VAL A 128 -17.71 16.04 0.97
C VAL A 128 -16.30 16.32 1.44
N THR A 129 -16.09 16.32 2.74
CA THR A 129 -14.79 16.55 3.35
C THR A 129 -14.54 15.57 4.47
N GLY A 130 -13.30 15.34 4.79
CA GLY A 130 -12.91 14.55 5.94
C GLY A 130 -11.83 13.53 5.63
N ARG A 131 -11.38 12.90 6.70
CA ARG A 131 -10.38 11.84 6.66
C ARG A 131 -10.64 10.82 7.75
N THR A 132 -10.21 9.60 7.53
CA THR A 132 -10.26 8.53 8.52
C THR A 132 -9.06 7.59 8.40
N THR A 133 -8.88 6.76 9.39
CA THR A 133 -7.84 5.72 9.41
C THR A 133 -8.47 4.35 9.26
N SER A 134 -7.66 3.35 8.96
CA SER A 134 -8.10 1.95 8.85
C SER A 134 -8.67 1.38 10.16
N ARG A 135 -8.29 1.94 11.31
CA ARG A 135 -8.66 1.38 12.61
C ARG A 135 -9.92 2.01 13.20
N GLY A 136 -10.75 1.14 13.78
CA GLY A 136 -11.93 1.53 14.53
C GLY A 136 -13.13 1.85 13.67
N TRP A 137 -14.17 2.38 14.32
CA TRP A 137 -15.42 2.73 13.67
C TRP A 137 -15.30 4.01 12.88
N ASN A 138 -15.83 4.00 11.67
CA ASN A 138 -15.85 5.15 10.76
C ASN A 138 -17.26 5.74 10.72
N LEU A 139 -17.35 7.05 10.55
CA LEU A 139 -18.60 7.80 10.55
C LEU A 139 -18.70 8.67 9.31
N ILE A 140 -19.81 8.53 8.59
CA ILE A 140 -20.25 9.52 7.59
C ILE A 140 -21.38 10.31 8.21
N GLN A 141 -21.28 11.63 8.20
CA GLN A 141 -22.29 12.53 8.73
C GLN A 141 -22.79 13.48 7.64
N TYR A 142 -24.08 13.64 7.56
CA TYR A 142 -24.75 14.64 6.74
C TYR A 142 -25.38 15.69 7.65
N ASN A 143 -25.26 16.97 7.26
CA ASN A 143 -25.95 18.07 7.89
C ASN A 143 -26.50 19.00 6.79
N SER A 144 -27.82 19.21 6.78
CA SER A 144 -28.46 20.08 5.79
C SER A 144 -28.04 21.54 5.90
N ALA A 145 -27.66 21.99 7.11
CA ALA A 145 -27.16 23.35 7.39
C ALA A 145 -25.67 23.54 7.03
N GLY A 146 -24.97 22.44 6.65
CA GLY A 146 -23.51 22.42 6.48
C GLY A 146 -22.79 22.15 7.80
N PHE A 147 -21.46 22.06 7.71
CA PHE A 147 -20.59 21.96 8.88
C PHE A 147 -19.86 23.29 9.04
N ASP A 148 -19.96 23.92 10.21
CA ASP A 148 -19.24 25.15 10.52
C ASP A 148 -17.74 24.85 10.62
N GLY A 149 -16.96 25.36 9.66
CA GLY A 149 -15.51 25.41 9.73
C GLY A 149 -14.77 24.09 9.51
N GLY A 150 -14.64 23.68 8.25
CA GLY A 150 -13.59 22.79 7.80
C GLY A 150 -12.43 23.59 7.20
#